data_3ac66fa1aee5b635fab0cb1d9cef7281
#
_entry.id   3ac66fa1aee5b635fab0cb1d9cef7281
#
_cell.length_a   1.000
_cell.length_b   1.000
_cell.length_c   1.000
_cell.angle_alpha   90.00
_cell.angle_beta   90.00
_cell.angle_gamma   90.00
#
_symmetry.space_group_name_H-M   'P 1'
#
loop_
_entity.id
_entity.type
_entity.pdbx_description
1 polymer ?
#
loop_
_entity_poly.entity_id
_entity_poly.type
_entity_poly.pdbx_seq_one_letter_code
_entity_poly.pdbx_strand_id
1 'polypeptide(L)'
;MHHTAHAHEDEREHHDEHGHSHGLVDRSIVRSRAGVRTVAISLAVLGLTAAAQVAIFVLSNSVALLADLIHNFGDALTAVPLGIAFYLRSFRGEKLAGLAVVFAIFISACVALYETIQRLIHPEQLTHLWTLAAAGVIGFLGNEIAAQVRLRGGRRLSSPALIADGNHARIDGFVSLGVVASATAVALGAKIADPIIGLAITL
;
A
#
# COMPACT_ATOMS: atom_id res chain seq x y z
N MET A 1 49.62 14.96 69.67
CA MET A 1 48.18 14.55 69.53
C MET A 1 47.93 14.22 68.09
N HIS A 2 47.83 12.92 67.81
CA HIS A 2 47.65 12.38 66.49
C HIS A 2 46.17 12.36 66.14
N HIS A 3 45.85 12.78 64.93
CA HIS A 3 44.63 12.37 64.27
C HIS A 3 44.93 11.88 62.79
N THR A 4 44.92 10.61 62.67
CA THR A 4 44.96 9.89 61.41
C THR A 4 43.58 9.92 60.77
N ALA A 5 43.46 10.48 59.56
CA ALA A 5 42.25 10.42 58.74
C ALA A 5 42.37 9.17 57.89
N HIS A 6 41.41 8.26 58.04
CA HIS A 6 41.20 7.12 57.14
C HIS A 6 40.49 7.58 55.84
N ALA A 7 41.13 7.38 54.72
CA ALA A 7 40.51 7.47 53.43
C ALA A 7 39.69 6.20 53.19
N HIS A 8 38.38 6.36 52.97
CA HIS A 8 37.51 5.32 52.40
C HIS A 8 37.63 5.40 50.89
N GLU A 9 38.24 4.39 50.30
CA GLU A 9 38.15 4.11 48.89
C GLU A 9 36.76 3.53 48.61
N ASP A 10 35.98 4.28 47.85
CA ASP A 10 34.65 3.92 47.39
C ASP A 10 34.84 3.15 46.08
N GLU A 11 34.94 1.83 46.17
CA GLU A 11 34.92 0.92 45.03
C GLU A 11 33.51 0.95 44.40
N ARG A 12 33.37 1.75 43.36
CA ARG A 12 32.21 1.69 42.48
C ARG A 12 32.33 0.45 41.63
N GLU A 13 31.67 -0.61 42.03
CA GLU A 13 31.41 -1.76 41.20
C GLU A 13 30.59 -1.30 39.95
N HIS A 14 31.27 -1.24 38.81
CA HIS A 14 30.61 -1.19 37.51
C HIS A 14 29.91 -2.53 37.28
N HIS A 15 28.62 -2.60 37.59
CA HIS A 15 27.77 -3.64 37.08
C HIS A 15 27.59 -3.41 35.57
N ASP A 16 28.48 -4.02 34.80
CA ASP A 16 28.23 -4.30 33.38
C ASP A 16 27.07 -5.28 33.29
N GLU A 17 25.85 -4.74 33.21
CA GLU A 17 24.69 -5.50 32.76
C GLU A 17 24.88 -5.92 31.30
N HIS A 18 25.71 -6.93 31.08
CA HIS A 18 25.66 -7.71 29.85
C HIS A 18 24.36 -8.51 29.84
N GLY A 19 23.29 -7.84 29.42
CA GLY A 19 22.02 -8.47 29.09
C GLY A 19 22.22 -9.45 27.94
N HIS A 20 22.61 -10.68 28.28
CA HIS A 20 22.63 -11.80 27.34
C HIS A 20 21.20 -12.08 26.88
N SER A 21 20.84 -11.55 25.72
CA SER A 21 19.60 -11.91 25.05
C SER A 21 19.73 -13.37 24.56
N HIS A 22 19.28 -14.32 25.36
CA HIS A 22 19.16 -15.73 24.99
C HIS A 22 18.00 -15.95 24.02
N GLY A 23 17.95 -15.19 22.93
CA GLY A 23 17.05 -15.45 21.81
C GLY A 23 17.85 -16.11 20.68
N LEU A 24 17.60 -17.39 20.43
CA LEU A 24 18.23 -18.17 19.36
C LEU A 24 18.04 -17.58 17.95
N VAL A 25 17.24 -16.50 17.80
CA VAL A 25 16.99 -15.86 16.51
C VAL A 25 17.10 -14.34 16.67
N ASP A 26 17.95 -13.72 15.86
CA ASP A 26 18.10 -12.27 15.77
C ASP A 26 16.74 -11.61 15.39
N ARG A 27 16.35 -10.54 16.11
CA ARG A 27 15.13 -9.77 15.86
C ARG A 27 15.05 -9.24 14.42
N SER A 28 16.19 -8.92 13.81
CA SER A 28 16.28 -8.47 12.41
C SER A 28 15.84 -9.57 11.43
N ILE A 29 16.15 -10.83 11.72
CA ILE A 29 15.75 -11.98 10.91
C ILE A 29 14.25 -12.23 11.01
N VAL A 30 13.69 -12.17 12.22
CA VAL A 30 12.26 -12.36 12.45
C VAL A 30 11.47 -11.23 11.75
N ARG A 31 11.93 -9.97 11.90
CA ARG A 31 11.33 -8.81 11.26
C ARG A 31 11.38 -8.93 9.73
N SER A 32 12.51 -9.35 9.17
CA SER A 32 12.71 -9.54 7.73
C SER A 32 11.77 -10.61 7.16
N ARG A 33 11.69 -11.79 7.77
CA ARG A 33 10.79 -12.87 7.32
C ARG A 33 9.32 -12.46 7.40
N ALA A 34 8.92 -11.80 8.48
CA ALA A 34 7.57 -11.31 8.64
C ALA A 34 7.23 -10.22 7.61
N GLY A 35 8.17 -9.31 7.30
CA GLY A 35 8.02 -8.29 6.27
C GLY A 35 7.83 -8.88 4.88
N VAL A 36 8.73 -9.79 4.48
CA VAL A 36 8.61 -10.51 3.19
C VAL A 36 7.27 -11.25 3.09
N ARG A 37 6.86 -11.96 4.16
CA ARG A 37 5.58 -12.66 4.18
C ARG A 37 4.40 -11.70 4.01
N THR A 38 4.40 -10.56 4.70
CA THR A 38 3.34 -9.54 4.61
C THR A 38 3.22 -9.02 3.18
N VAL A 39 4.34 -8.64 2.55
CA VAL A 39 4.39 -8.18 1.16
C VAL A 39 3.93 -9.27 0.21
N ALA A 40 4.43 -10.50 0.36
CA ALA A 40 4.06 -11.63 -0.50
C ALA A 40 2.56 -11.95 -0.44
N ILE A 41 1.95 -11.94 0.76
CA ILE A 41 0.50 -12.16 0.92
C ILE A 41 -0.29 -11.04 0.24
N SER A 42 0.11 -9.77 0.44
CA SER A 42 -0.59 -8.65 -0.20
C SER A 42 -0.46 -8.68 -1.73
N LEU A 43 0.72 -9.01 -2.26
CA LEU A 43 0.91 -9.20 -3.70
C LEU A 43 0.10 -10.37 -4.27
N ALA A 44 -0.02 -11.48 -3.54
CA ALA A 44 -0.87 -12.59 -3.96
C ALA A 44 -2.34 -12.18 -4.03
N VAL A 45 -2.84 -11.42 -3.04
CA VAL A 45 -4.21 -10.87 -3.05
C VAL A 45 -4.42 -9.97 -4.26
N LEU A 46 -3.53 -8.99 -4.49
CA LEU A 46 -3.63 -8.08 -5.64
C LEU A 46 -3.48 -8.82 -6.97
N GLY A 47 -2.61 -9.82 -7.05
CA GLY A 47 -2.47 -10.67 -8.23
C GLY A 47 -3.73 -11.45 -8.57
N LEU A 48 -4.41 -12.02 -7.55
CA LEU A 48 -5.71 -12.69 -7.72
C LEU A 48 -6.80 -11.69 -8.15
N THR A 49 -6.79 -10.49 -7.57
CA THR A 49 -7.71 -9.41 -7.94
C THR A 49 -7.50 -9.02 -9.40
N ALA A 50 -6.26 -8.79 -9.82
CA ALA A 50 -5.92 -8.47 -11.21
C ALA A 50 -6.32 -9.60 -12.17
N ALA A 51 -6.07 -10.86 -11.79
CA ALA A 51 -6.48 -12.01 -12.62
C ALA A 51 -8.01 -12.09 -12.80
N ALA A 52 -8.79 -11.80 -11.74
CA ALA A 52 -10.25 -11.72 -11.82
C ALA A 52 -10.70 -10.56 -12.73
N GLN A 53 -10.06 -9.39 -12.62
CA GLN A 53 -10.34 -8.24 -13.51
C GLN A 53 -9.97 -8.53 -14.96
N VAL A 54 -8.84 -9.24 -15.23
CA VAL A 54 -8.48 -9.71 -16.59
C VAL A 54 -9.55 -10.62 -17.15
N ALA A 55 -10.07 -11.57 -16.36
CA ALA A 55 -11.14 -12.45 -16.82
C ALA A 55 -12.41 -11.65 -17.21
N ILE A 56 -12.78 -10.66 -16.40
CA ILE A 56 -13.92 -9.77 -16.72
C ILE A 56 -13.62 -8.93 -17.97
N PHE A 57 -12.38 -8.43 -18.12
CA PHE A 57 -11.97 -7.67 -19.31
C PHE A 57 -12.08 -8.51 -20.57
N VAL A 58 -11.57 -9.74 -20.58
CA VAL A 58 -11.64 -10.64 -21.74
C VAL A 58 -13.09 -10.94 -22.16
N LEU A 59 -14.00 -11.05 -21.17
CA LEU A 59 -15.41 -11.31 -21.42
C LEU A 59 -16.17 -10.06 -21.90
N SER A 60 -15.76 -8.87 -21.49
CA SER A 60 -16.46 -7.60 -21.77
C SER A 60 -15.84 -6.77 -22.87
N ASN A 61 -14.54 -6.95 -23.13
CA ASN A 61 -13.73 -6.14 -24.05
C ASN A 61 -13.83 -4.63 -23.76
N SER A 62 -13.89 -4.25 -22.48
CA SER A 62 -14.06 -2.87 -22.04
C SER A 62 -12.71 -2.15 -21.94
N VAL A 63 -12.49 -1.13 -22.75
CA VAL A 63 -11.26 -0.31 -22.73
C VAL A 63 -11.07 0.40 -21.36
N ALA A 64 -12.16 0.85 -20.75
CA ALA A 64 -12.11 1.47 -19.41
C ALA A 64 -11.58 0.50 -18.36
N LEU A 65 -11.97 -0.78 -18.42
CA LEU A 65 -11.47 -1.81 -17.51
C LEU A 65 -10.00 -2.14 -17.78
N LEU A 66 -9.53 -2.05 -19.01
CA LEU A 66 -8.11 -2.23 -19.35
C LEU A 66 -7.25 -1.14 -18.69
N ALA A 67 -7.70 0.11 -18.74
CA ALA A 67 -7.00 1.23 -18.09
C ALA A 67 -6.91 1.04 -16.58
N ASP A 68 -8.03 0.66 -15.92
CA ASP A 68 -8.06 0.35 -14.48
C ASP A 68 -7.13 -0.82 -14.12
N LEU A 69 -7.10 -1.87 -14.94
CA LEU A 69 -6.21 -3.02 -14.76
C LEU A 69 -4.72 -2.65 -14.84
N ILE A 70 -4.35 -1.81 -15.82
CA ILE A 70 -2.97 -1.33 -16.00
C ILE A 70 -2.57 -0.48 -14.77
N HIS A 71 -3.44 0.38 -14.30
CA HIS A 71 -3.23 1.20 -13.11
C HIS A 71 -3.02 0.32 -11.86
N ASN A 72 -3.94 -0.59 -11.57
CA ASN A 72 -3.87 -1.51 -10.43
C ASN A 72 -2.62 -2.41 -10.47
N PHE A 73 -2.18 -2.82 -11.66
CA PHE A 73 -0.93 -3.57 -11.83
C PHE A 73 0.30 -2.72 -11.52
N GLY A 74 0.32 -1.47 -11.96
CA GLY A 74 1.36 -0.49 -11.63
C GLY A 74 1.49 -0.30 -10.12
N ASP A 75 0.37 -0.13 -9.42
CA ASP A 75 0.33 0.06 -7.97
C ASP A 75 0.77 -1.20 -7.20
N ALA A 76 0.43 -2.39 -7.69
CA ALA A 76 0.93 -3.64 -7.12
C ALA A 76 2.47 -3.73 -7.17
N LEU A 77 3.09 -3.21 -8.23
CA LEU A 77 4.55 -3.21 -8.39
C LEU A 77 5.26 -2.30 -7.36
N THR A 78 4.59 -1.32 -6.77
CA THR A 78 5.18 -0.44 -5.73
C THR A 78 5.62 -1.22 -4.49
N ALA A 79 4.98 -2.35 -4.19
CA ALA A 79 5.34 -3.21 -3.08
C ALA A 79 6.62 -4.03 -3.31
N VAL A 80 7.07 -4.20 -4.55
CA VAL A 80 8.25 -5.02 -4.89
C VAL A 80 9.55 -4.46 -4.28
N PRO A 81 9.87 -3.16 -4.40
CA PRO A 81 11.06 -2.59 -3.75
C PRO A 81 11.08 -2.82 -2.24
N LEU A 82 9.91 -2.71 -1.60
CA LEU A 82 9.78 -2.93 -0.15
C LEU A 82 10.02 -4.41 0.22
N GLY A 83 9.49 -5.34 -0.57
CA GLY A 83 9.75 -6.78 -0.43
C GLY A 83 11.24 -7.11 -0.55
N ILE A 84 11.93 -6.53 -1.53
CA ILE A 84 13.38 -6.67 -1.73
C ILE A 84 14.14 -6.11 -0.52
N ALA A 85 13.77 -4.93 -0.01
CA ALA A 85 14.40 -4.33 1.16
C ALA A 85 14.30 -5.22 2.42
N PHE A 86 13.15 -5.83 2.65
CA PHE A 86 12.97 -6.81 3.73
C PHE A 86 13.77 -8.08 3.49
N TYR A 87 13.81 -8.58 2.27
CA TYR A 87 14.61 -9.76 1.92
C TYR A 87 16.10 -9.53 2.17
N LEU A 88 16.62 -8.38 1.76
CA LEU A 88 18.02 -7.98 1.95
C LEU A 88 18.33 -7.51 3.39
N ARG A 89 17.35 -7.45 4.29
CA ARG A 89 17.48 -6.99 5.68
C ARG A 89 18.08 -5.59 5.80
N SER A 90 17.80 -4.72 4.85
CA SER A 90 18.40 -3.41 4.74
C SER A 90 17.44 -2.32 5.24
N PHE A 91 17.76 -1.71 6.39
CA PHE A 91 17.02 -0.53 6.88
C PHE A 91 17.12 0.68 5.94
N ARG A 92 18.29 0.84 5.29
CA ARG A 92 18.45 1.89 4.26
C ARG A 92 17.61 1.57 3.04
N GLY A 93 17.59 0.31 2.61
CA GLY A 93 16.74 -0.18 1.53
C GLY A 93 15.25 0.04 1.84
N GLU A 94 14.81 -0.21 3.08
CA GLU A 94 13.42 0.03 3.50
C GLU A 94 13.04 1.53 3.44
N LYS A 95 13.93 2.43 3.87
CA LYS A 95 13.72 3.88 3.74
C LYS A 95 13.64 4.32 2.30
N LEU A 96 14.53 3.82 1.43
CA LEU A 96 14.51 4.11 0.00
C LEU A 96 13.28 3.54 -0.69
N ALA A 97 12.88 2.31 -0.34
CA ALA A 97 11.65 1.72 -0.84
C ALA A 97 10.42 2.52 -0.41
N GLY A 98 10.37 2.98 0.86
CA GLY A 98 9.30 3.85 1.35
C GLY A 98 9.25 5.18 0.59
N LEU A 99 10.41 5.79 0.31
CA LEU A 99 10.48 7.01 -0.50
C LEU A 99 10.00 6.76 -1.94
N ALA A 100 10.38 5.62 -2.54
CA ALA A 100 9.91 5.22 -3.86
C ALA A 100 8.39 5.03 -3.90
N VAL A 101 7.79 4.42 -2.85
CA VAL A 101 6.33 4.31 -2.70
C VAL A 101 5.69 5.70 -2.65
N VAL A 102 6.18 6.61 -1.80
CA VAL A 102 5.65 8.00 -1.71
C VAL A 102 5.74 8.71 -3.07
N PHE A 103 6.84 8.53 -3.78
CA PHE A 103 7.02 9.12 -5.12
C PHE A 103 6.07 8.51 -6.15
N ALA A 104 5.84 7.20 -6.11
CA ALA A 104 4.88 6.52 -6.97
C ALA A 104 3.45 7.01 -6.69
N ILE A 105 3.07 7.17 -5.42
CA ILE A 105 1.78 7.75 -5.01
C ILE A 105 1.60 9.15 -5.61
N PHE A 106 2.63 9.99 -5.51
CA PHE A 106 2.59 11.34 -6.06
C PHE A 106 2.40 11.34 -7.58
N ILE A 107 3.14 10.49 -8.31
CA ILE A 107 2.97 10.34 -9.76
C ILE A 107 1.57 9.84 -10.10
N SER A 108 1.08 8.81 -9.39
CA SER A 108 -0.27 8.25 -9.61
C SER A 108 -1.35 9.32 -9.40
N ALA A 109 -1.23 10.14 -8.37
CA ALA A 109 -2.14 11.25 -8.11
C ALA A 109 -2.10 12.31 -9.25
N CYS A 110 -0.92 12.64 -9.77
CA CYS A 110 -0.79 13.56 -10.90
C CYS A 110 -1.43 13.00 -12.19
N VAL A 111 -1.26 11.70 -12.46
CA VAL A 111 -1.88 11.02 -13.61
C VAL A 111 -3.40 11.00 -13.44
N ALA A 112 -3.91 10.63 -12.26
CA ALA A 112 -5.34 10.62 -11.98
C ALA A 112 -5.98 12.02 -12.13
N LEU A 113 -5.29 13.06 -11.66
CA LEU A 113 -5.74 14.44 -11.86
C LEU A 113 -5.80 14.81 -13.34
N TYR A 114 -4.76 14.48 -14.11
CA TYR A 114 -4.71 14.72 -15.55
C TYR A 114 -5.86 14.00 -16.27
N GLU A 115 -6.08 12.72 -16.01
CA GLU A 115 -7.17 11.94 -16.60
C GLU A 115 -8.55 12.51 -16.22
N THR A 116 -8.73 12.93 -14.97
CA THR A 116 -9.99 13.56 -14.53
C THR A 116 -10.26 14.87 -15.29
N ILE A 117 -9.24 15.72 -15.46
CA ILE A 117 -9.36 16.94 -16.24
C ILE A 117 -9.70 16.62 -17.71
N GLN A 118 -9.05 15.62 -18.30
CA GLN A 118 -9.35 15.21 -19.68
C GLN A 118 -10.79 14.71 -19.83
N ARG A 119 -11.30 13.92 -18.89
CA ARG A 119 -12.69 13.46 -18.89
C ARG A 119 -13.71 14.58 -18.70
N LEU A 120 -13.35 15.65 -17.97
CA LEU A 120 -14.19 16.84 -17.84
C LEU A 120 -14.26 17.63 -19.16
N ILE A 121 -13.15 17.73 -19.90
CA ILE A 121 -13.07 18.47 -21.18
C ILE A 121 -13.65 17.63 -22.33
N HIS A 122 -13.38 16.32 -22.33
CA HIS A 122 -13.80 15.35 -23.34
C HIS A 122 -14.58 14.21 -22.68
N PRO A 123 -15.87 14.40 -22.36
CA PRO A 123 -16.68 13.36 -21.72
C PRO A 123 -16.80 12.12 -22.63
N GLU A 124 -16.25 11.00 -22.16
CA GLU A 124 -16.40 9.72 -22.81
C GLU A 124 -17.69 9.02 -22.36
N GLN A 125 -18.33 8.29 -23.27
CA GLN A 125 -19.50 7.49 -22.90
C GLN A 125 -19.03 6.18 -22.27
N LEU A 126 -19.35 6.01 -20.99
CA LEU A 126 -19.09 4.76 -20.29
C LEU A 126 -19.94 3.64 -20.92
N THR A 127 -19.28 2.62 -21.45
CA THR A 127 -19.90 1.40 -21.99
C THR A 127 -19.74 0.27 -20.97
N HIS A 128 -20.62 -0.74 -21.04
CA HIS A 128 -20.53 -1.92 -20.14
C HIS A 128 -20.57 -1.59 -18.63
N LEU A 129 -21.45 -0.69 -18.22
CA LEU A 129 -21.54 -0.14 -16.85
C LEU A 129 -21.57 -1.22 -15.76
N TRP A 130 -22.32 -2.30 -15.95
CA TRP A 130 -22.39 -3.40 -14.96
C TRP A 130 -21.08 -4.18 -14.83
N THR A 131 -20.38 -4.35 -15.95
CA THR A 131 -19.05 -4.99 -15.96
C THR A 131 -18.03 -4.13 -15.25
N LEU A 132 -18.08 -2.81 -15.50
CA LEU A 132 -17.21 -1.84 -14.80
C LEU A 132 -17.51 -1.81 -13.31
N ALA A 133 -18.78 -1.82 -12.92
CA ALA A 133 -19.19 -1.89 -11.51
C ALA A 133 -18.69 -3.19 -10.84
N ALA A 134 -18.83 -4.35 -11.50
CA ALA A 134 -18.35 -5.62 -10.97
C ALA A 134 -16.82 -5.62 -10.80
N ALA A 135 -16.08 -5.10 -11.77
CA ALA A 135 -14.62 -4.97 -11.68
C ALA A 135 -14.21 -4.02 -10.56
N GLY A 136 -14.92 -2.90 -10.38
CA GLY A 136 -14.69 -1.96 -9.28
C GLY A 136 -14.94 -2.59 -7.90
N VAL A 137 -15.99 -3.41 -7.74
CA VAL A 137 -16.22 -4.16 -6.48
C VAL A 137 -15.06 -5.12 -6.19
N ILE A 138 -14.59 -5.85 -7.19
CA ILE A 138 -13.45 -6.77 -7.05
C ILE A 138 -12.18 -6.00 -6.71
N GLY A 139 -11.92 -4.87 -7.39
CA GLY A 139 -10.80 -3.97 -7.11
C GLY A 139 -10.83 -3.43 -5.68
N PHE A 140 -11.98 -2.93 -5.22
CA PHE A 140 -12.18 -2.46 -3.86
C PHE A 140 -11.86 -3.55 -2.82
N LEU A 141 -12.45 -4.74 -2.97
CA LEU A 141 -12.23 -5.84 -2.03
C LEU A 141 -10.77 -6.28 -1.99
N GLY A 142 -10.13 -6.41 -3.15
CA GLY A 142 -8.73 -6.79 -3.25
C GLY A 142 -7.80 -5.77 -2.61
N ASN A 143 -7.99 -4.50 -2.92
CA ASN A 143 -7.21 -3.40 -2.37
C ASN A 143 -7.41 -3.24 -0.85
N GLU A 144 -8.64 -3.35 -0.34
CA GLU A 144 -8.89 -3.25 1.11
C GLU A 144 -8.28 -4.44 1.87
N ILE A 145 -8.33 -5.67 1.34
CA ILE A 145 -7.67 -6.83 1.94
C ILE A 145 -6.15 -6.62 1.95
N ALA A 146 -5.56 -6.22 0.82
CA ALA A 146 -4.13 -5.94 0.72
C ALA A 146 -3.71 -4.82 1.67
N ALA A 147 -4.47 -3.73 1.75
CA ALA A 147 -4.27 -2.63 2.67
C ALA A 147 -4.25 -3.10 4.14
N GLN A 148 -5.24 -3.90 4.55
CA GLN A 148 -5.29 -4.43 5.91
C GLN A 148 -4.10 -5.32 6.24
N VAL A 149 -3.65 -6.17 5.31
CA VAL A 149 -2.46 -7.01 5.48
C VAL A 149 -1.23 -6.14 5.69
N ARG A 150 -1.00 -5.13 4.82
CA ARG A 150 0.13 -4.22 4.88
C ARG A 150 0.11 -3.35 6.15
N LEU A 151 -1.04 -2.76 6.50
CA LEU A 151 -1.18 -1.92 7.69
C LEU A 151 -0.94 -2.70 8.99
N ARG A 152 -1.51 -3.92 9.13
CA ARG A 152 -1.27 -4.77 10.30
C ARG A 152 0.19 -5.20 10.38
N GLY A 153 0.78 -5.61 9.25
CA GLY A 153 2.19 -5.95 9.16
C GLY A 153 3.10 -4.76 9.49
N GLY A 154 2.81 -3.59 8.91
CA GLY A 154 3.56 -2.37 9.12
C GLY A 154 3.57 -1.93 10.59
N ARG A 155 2.42 -1.98 11.27
CA ARG A 155 2.32 -1.67 12.70
C ARG A 155 3.11 -2.67 13.56
N ARG A 156 2.99 -3.99 13.27
CA ARG A 156 3.74 -5.03 14.01
C ARG A 156 5.26 -4.91 13.84
N LEU A 157 5.69 -4.49 12.66
CA LEU A 157 7.11 -4.40 12.31
C LEU A 157 7.68 -3.01 12.55
N SER A 158 6.86 -2.04 12.98
CA SER A 158 7.23 -0.63 13.09
C SER A 158 7.87 -0.11 11.80
N SER A 159 7.24 -0.43 10.64
CA SER A 159 7.69 -0.05 9.31
C SER A 159 6.82 1.07 8.73
N PRO A 160 7.27 2.33 8.76
CA PRO A 160 6.54 3.45 8.14
C PRO A 160 6.30 3.24 6.65
N ALA A 161 7.27 2.64 5.94
CA ALA A 161 7.17 2.36 4.51
C ALA A 161 6.00 1.41 4.21
N LEU A 162 5.87 0.31 4.99
CA LEU A 162 4.79 -0.65 4.81
C LEU A 162 3.41 -0.07 5.23
N ILE A 163 3.39 0.87 6.18
CA ILE A 163 2.17 1.59 6.56
C ILE A 163 1.76 2.55 5.43
N ALA A 164 2.70 3.29 4.85
CA ALA A 164 2.44 4.19 3.73
C ALA A 164 1.88 3.43 2.51
N ASP A 165 2.51 2.31 2.16
CA ASP A 165 2.09 1.41 1.08
C ASP A 165 0.70 0.80 1.36
N GLY A 166 0.39 0.46 2.61
CA GLY A 166 -0.94 0.00 3.01
C GLY A 166 -2.02 1.09 2.93
N ASN A 167 -1.70 2.33 3.29
CA ASN A 167 -2.62 3.46 3.13
C ASN A 167 -2.89 3.76 1.65
N HIS A 168 -1.85 3.67 0.80
CA HIS A 168 -2.01 3.82 -0.64
C HIS A 168 -3.00 2.78 -1.20
N ALA A 169 -2.78 1.50 -0.95
CA ALA A 169 -3.70 0.45 -1.38
C ALA A 169 -5.15 0.67 -0.90
N ARG A 170 -5.34 1.28 0.27
CA ARG A 170 -6.68 1.63 0.75
C ARG A 170 -7.30 2.78 -0.04
N ILE A 171 -6.52 3.79 -0.41
CA ILE A 171 -6.97 4.89 -1.27
C ILE A 171 -7.39 4.33 -2.63
N ASP A 172 -6.61 3.43 -3.22
CA ASP A 172 -6.94 2.77 -4.49
C ASP A 172 -8.24 1.97 -4.40
N GLY A 173 -8.48 1.32 -3.25
CA GLY A 173 -9.76 0.71 -2.95
C GLY A 173 -10.92 1.71 -2.98
N PHE A 174 -10.77 2.89 -2.39
CA PHE A 174 -11.81 3.93 -2.45
C PHE A 174 -12.00 4.49 -3.85
N VAL A 175 -10.94 4.61 -4.65
CA VAL A 175 -11.02 4.96 -6.08
C VAL A 175 -11.88 3.94 -6.82
N SER A 176 -11.62 2.64 -6.62
CA SER A 176 -12.42 1.55 -7.22
C SER A 176 -13.90 1.62 -6.79
N LEU A 177 -14.17 1.96 -5.52
CA LEU A 177 -15.55 2.16 -5.04
C LEU A 177 -16.22 3.38 -5.69
N GLY A 178 -15.46 4.44 -5.95
CA GLY A 178 -15.94 5.59 -6.72
C GLY A 178 -16.32 5.23 -8.15
N VAL A 179 -15.55 4.35 -8.80
CA VAL A 179 -15.90 3.80 -10.13
C VAL A 179 -17.23 3.06 -10.08
N VAL A 180 -17.47 2.25 -9.04
CA VAL A 180 -18.77 1.57 -8.84
C VAL A 180 -19.91 2.58 -8.70
N ALA A 181 -19.71 3.61 -7.88
CA ALA A 181 -20.70 4.65 -7.68
C ALA A 181 -21.00 5.42 -8.98
N SER A 182 -19.96 5.76 -9.74
CA SER A 182 -20.08 6.41 -11.05
C SER A 182 -20.85 5.55 -12.05
N ALA A 183 -20.43 4.30 -12.25
CA ALA A 183 -21.09 3.37 -13.15
C ALA A 183 -22.58 3.17 -12.80
N THR A 184 -22.88 3.05 -11.50
CA THR A 184 -24.25 2.92 -11.00
C THR A 184 -25.08 4.18 -11.27
N ALA A 185 -24.53 5.36 -10.96
CA ALA A 185 -25.23 6.63 -11.17
C ALA A 185 -25.52 6.90 -12.65
N VAL A 186 -24.56 6.58 -13.54
CA VAL A 186 -24.74 6.69 -15.00
C VAL A 186 -25.79 5.69 -15.49
N ALA A 187 -25.79 4.46 -14.95
CA ALA A 187 -26.83 3.45 -15.29
C ALA A 187 -28.23 3.91 -14.88
N LEU A 188 -28.36 4.70 -13.82
CA LEU A 188 -29.61 5.31 -13.36
C LEU A 188 -29.97 6.62 -14.10
N GLY A 189 -29.17 7.02 -15.11
CA GLY A 189 -29.42 8.18 -15.96
C GLY A 189 -28.68 9.46 -15.58
N ALA A 190 -27.91 9.48 -14.51
CA ALA A 190 -27.16 10.64 -14.05
C ALA A 190 -25.80 10.77 -14.78
N LYS A 191 -25.81 11.14 -16.07
CA LYS A 191 -24.59 11.21 -16.91
C LYS A 191 -23.51 12.15 -16.40
N ILE A 192 -23.85 13.15 -15.60
CA ILE A 192 -22.91 14.13 -15.00
C ILE A 192 -22.22 13.55 -13.76
N ALA A 193 -22.68 12.43 -13.22
CA ALA A 193 -22.14 11.84 -12.02
C ALA A 193 -20.66 11.40 -12.18
N ASP A 194 -20.28 10.85 -13.34
CA ASP A 194 -18.93 10.36 -13.60
C ASP A 194 -17.84 11.43 -13.43
N PRO A 195 -17.90 12.59 -14.13
CA PRO A 195 -16.89 13.63 -13.92
C PRO A 195 -16.89 14.23 -12.50
N ILE A 196 -18.05 14.31 -11.85
CA ILE A 196 -18.14 14.85 -10.47
C ILE A 196 -17.50 13.88 -9.48
N ILE A 197 -17.80 12.59 -9.57
CA ILE A 197 -17.21 11.56 -8.72
C ILE A 197 -15.71 11.45 -8.98
N GLY A 198 -15.26 11.47 -10.25
CA GLY A 198 -13.86 11.49 -10.62
C GLY A 198 -13.11 12.66 -9.97
N LEU A 199 -13.67 13.86 -10.02
CA LEU A 199 -13.09 15.03 -9.37
C LEU A 199 -13.04 14.89 -7.83
N ALA A 200 -14.10 14.39 -7.22
CA ALA A 200 -14.18 14.20 -5.76
C ALA A 200 -13.20 13.15 -5.24
N ILE A 201 -12.79 12.18 -6.07
CA ILE A 201 -11.80 11.16 -5.71
C ILE A 201 -10.37 11.72 -5.84
N THR A 202 -10.15 12.66 -6.77
CA THR A 202 -8.82 13.17 -7.11
C THR A 202 -8.37 14.32 -6.20
N LEU A 203 -9.31 15.05 -5.58
CA LEU A 203 -9.06 16.17 -4.66
C LEU A 203 -8.98 15.71 -3.20
#